data_3d93c234bfd2bc2ea0925a9acc4cb215
#
_entry.id   3d93c234bfd2bc2ea0925a9acc4cb215
#
_cell.length_a   1.000
_cell.length_b   1.000
_cell.length_c   1.000
_cell.angle_alpha   90.00
_cell.angle_beta   90.00
_cell.angle_gamma   90.00
#
_symmetry.space_group_name_H-M   'P 1'
#
loop_
_entity.id
_entity.type
_entity.pdbx_description
1 polymer ?
#
loop_
_entity_poly.entity_id
_entity_poly.type
_entity_poly.pdbx_seq_one_letter_code
_entity_poly.pdbx_strand_id
1 'polypeptide(L)'
;MNLNNKNRLTKDIVVYENFIDAETADKLVKVLDKHAELGTISWMPISFYESYSSVLPQDNDEHVISEGLPADIFTQIKEGIINAVASVHDLDPKIISQIGYHTQKWEPGAYARIHSDNTDEHGNSGAFTRSRYAAFLYLNENFEGGLLQFPEQELSIKPKVGMLAAFDGGFNNMHEVTLITSGVRYTIGSFWDDREEDAYPQELRDAWAAEMKETRAKQEVERAEWQELLKKGYKIDQDGNVYHFKQDVDQHD
;
A
#
# COMPACT_ATOMS: atom_id res chain seq x y z
N MET A 1 -19.48 -1.63 4.51
CA MET A 1 -18.39 -2.63 4.61
C MET A 1 -18.87 -3.88 5.31
N ASN A 2 -18.46 -5.04 4.82
CA ASN A 2 -18.90 -6.31 5.38
C ASN A 2 -17.87 -6.82 6.39
N LEU A 3 -18.14 -6.67 7.67
CA LEU A 3 -17.31 -7.16 8.76
C LEU A 3 -17.78 -8.55 9.29
N ASN A 4 -18.83 -9.13 8.70
CA ASN A 4 -19.38 -10.41 9.16
C ASN A 4 -18.57 -11.62 8.67
N ASN A 5 -17.81 -11.47 7.60
CA ASN A 5 -17.00 -12.53 6.99
C ASN A 5 -15.56 -12.54 7.54
N LYS A 6 -15.40 -12.24 8.83
CA LYS A 6 -14.11 -12.31 9.53
C LYS A 6 -13.64 -13.75 9.64
N ASN A 7 -12.43 -14.01 9.19
CA ASN A 7 -11.72 -15.26 9.43
C ASN A 7 -10.40 -14.93 10.16
N ARG A 8 -10.25 -15.41 11.38
CA ARG A 8 -9.01 -15.31 12.16
C ARG A 8 -8.11 -16.47 11.78
N LEU A 9 -7.02 -16.19 11.08
CA LEU A 9 -6.08 -17.22 10.61
C LEU A 9 -5.06 -17.60 11.68
N THR A 10 -4.60 -16.59 12.46
CA THR A 10 -3.74 -16.76 13.64
C THR A 10 -4.20 -15.80 14.75
N LYS A 11 -3.49 -15.76 15.88
CA LYS A 11 -3.76 -14.76 16.94
C LYS A 11 -3.54 -13.32 16.44
N ASP A 12 -2.66 -13.11 15.46
CA ASP A 12 -2.17 -11.81 15.00
C ASP A 12 -2.59 -11.47 13.54
N ILE A 13 -3.36 -12.36 12.87
CA ILE A 13 -3.73 -12.21 11.46
C ILE A 13 -5.21 -12.49 11.26
N VAL A 14 -5.94 -11.54 10.68
CA VAL A 14 -7.36 -11.65 10.34
C VAL A 14 -7.60 -11.29 8.87
N VAL A 15 -8.55 -11.96 8.25
CA VAL A 15 -8.97 -11.71 6.87
C VAL A 15 -10.48 -11.53 6.82
N TYR A 16 -10.92 -10.57 6.03
CA TYR A 16 -12.33 -10.32 5.72
C TYR A 16 -12.57 -10.57 4.24
N GLU A 17 -13.24 -11.65 3.89
CA GLU A 17 -13.67 -11.89 2.52
C GLU A 17 -14.86 -10.99 2.16
N ASN A 18 -14.86 -10.46 0.94
CA ASN A 18 -15.90 -9.51 0.48
C ASN A 18 -16.09 -8.32 1.45
N PHE A 19 -14.99 -7.77 1.96
CA PHE A 19 -15.01 -6.56 2.79
C PHE A 19 -15.64 -5.38 2.03
N ILE A 20 -15.28 -5.22 0.76
CA ILE A 20 -16.02 -4.43 -0.23
C ILE A 20 -16.51 -5.34 -1.35
N ASP A 21 -17.54 -4.93 -2.07
CA ASP A 21 -17.98 -5.67 -3.24
C ASP A 21 -17.07 -5.43 -4.46
N ALA A 22 -17.15 -6.32 -5.43
CA ALA A 22 -16.32 -6.27 -6.64
C ALA A 22 -16.59 -5.02 -7.50
N GLU A 23 -17.80 -4.48 -7.48
CA GLU A 23 -18.13 -3.24 -8.19
C GLU A 23 -17.43 -2.04 -7.59
N THR A 24 -17.41 -1.92 -6.27
CA THR A 24 -16.67 -0.88 -5.55
C THR A 24 -15.18 -1.00 -5.78
N ALA A 25 -14.62 -2.21 -5.74
CA ALA A 25 -13.22 -2.46 -6.03
C ALA A 25 -12.84 -2.06 -7.46
N ASP A 26 -13.66 -2.41 -8.47
CA ASP A 26 -13.45 -2.04 -9.86
C ASP A 26 -13.50 -0.51 -10.08
N LYS A 27 -14.43 0.18 -9.41
CA LYS A 27 -14.47 1.65 -9.43
C LYS A 27 -13.20 2.27 -8.88
N LEU A 28 -12.67 1.73 -7.78
CA LEU A 28 -11.41 2.21 -7.19
C LEU A 28 -10.24 2.04 -8.17
N VAL A 29 -10.10 0.88 -8.83
CA VAL A 29 -9.05 0.66 -9.85
C VAL A 29 -9.18 1.68 -10.98
N LYS A 30 -10.40 1.89 -11.52
CA LYS A 30 -10.65 2.85 -12.60
C LYS A 30 -10.32 4.29 -12.19
N VAL A 31 -10.61 4.68 -10.94
CA VAL A 31 -10.24 6.00 -10.40
C VAL A 31 -8.72 6.15 -10.36
N LEU A 32 -8.01 5.14 -9.85
CA LEU A 32 -6.54 5.16 -9.77
C LEU A 32 -5.91 5.24 -11.16
N ASP A 33 -6.35 4.45 -12.12
CA ASP A 33 -5.83 4.47 -13.49
C ASP A 33 -6.12 5.81 -14.17
N LYS A 34 -7.33 6.36 -14.01
CA LYS A 34 -7.70 7.69 -14.52
C LYS A 34 -6.79 8.78 -13.96
N HIS A 35 -6.52 8.78 -12.65
CA HIS A 35 -5.62 9.77 -12.04
C HIS A 35 -4.17 9.59 -12.46
N ALA A 36 -3.71 8.37 -12.71
CA ALA A 36 -2.41 8.11 -13.29
C ALA A 36 -2.30 8.64 -14.74
N GLU A 37 -3.33 8.44 -15.57
CA GLU A 37 -3.40 9.00 -16.93
C GLU A 37 -3.41 10.53 -16.94
N LEU A 38 -4.09 11.16 -15.97
CA LEU A 38 -4.12 12.60 -15.80
C LEU A 38 -2.83 13.17 -15.19
N GLY A 39 -1.93 12.32 -14.71
CA GLY A 39 -0.68 12.72 -14.06
C GLY A 39 -0.88 13.31 -12.65
N THR A 40 -2.05 13.15 -12.05
CA THR A 40 -2.33 13.56 -10.67
C THR A 40 -1.81 12.58 -9.64
N ILE A 41 -1.60 11.32 -10.03
CA ILE A 41 -0.79 10.35 -9.31
C ILE A 41 0.30 9.82 -10.25
N SER A 42 1.42 9.40 -9.67
CA SER A 42 2.50 8.74 -10.42
C SER A 42 2.80 7.41 -9.80
N TRP A 43 2.82 6.36 -10.61
CA TRP A 43 3.31 5.06 -10.19
C TRP A 43 4.84 5.13 -10.18
N MET A 44 5.44 5.16 -8.99
CA MET A 44 6.88 5.21 -8.81
C MET A 44 7.37 3.90 -8.17
N PRO A 45 8.52 3.37 -8.64
CA PRO A 45 9.12 2.22 -7.97
C PRO A 45 9.45 2.57 -6.53
N ILE A 46 9.13 1.66 -5.61
CA ILE A 46 9.61 1.72 -4.24
C ILE A 46 10.71 0.67 -4.12
N SER A 47 11.91 1.12 -3.80
CA SER A 47 13.09 0.25 -3.66
C SER A 47 12.90 -0.87 -2.64
N PHE A 48 12.08 -0.63 -1.63
CA PHE A 48 11.78 -1.63 -0.60
C PHE A 48 10.93 -2.80 -1.12
N TYR A 49 9.98 -2.54 -2.01
CA TYR A 49 9.02 -3.54 -2.49
C TYR A 49 9.34 -4.08 -3.88
N GLU A 50 10.42 -3.66 -4.53
CA GLU A 50 10.70 -4.04 -5.94
C GLU A 50 9.47 -3.85 -6.85
N SER A 51 8.58 -2.92 -6.49
CA SER A 51 7.29 -2.70 -7.14
C SER A 51 7.01 -1.23 -7.37
N TYR A 52 6.01 -0.96 -8.20
CA TYR A 52 5.49 0.41 -8.34
C TYR A 52 4.51 0.69 -7.21
N SER A 53 4.68 1.84 -6.56
CA SER A 53 3.68 2.32 -5.63
C SER A 53 3.55 3.83 -5.73
N SER A 54 2.35 4.32 -5.52
CA SER A 54 2.09 5.75 -5.36
C SER A 54 1.68 5.99 -3.91
N VAL A 55 2.46 6.81 -3.23
CA VAL A 55 2.06 7.38 -1.95
C VAL A 55 1.27 8.64 -2.28
N LEU A 56 -0.03 8.62 -2.01
CA LEU A 56 -0.86 9.80 -2.13
C LEU A 56 -0.62 10.67 -0.88
N PRO A 57 -0.44 12.00 -1.01
CA PRO A 57 -0.37 12.90 0.14
C PRO A 57 -1.63 12.77 1.00
N GLN A 58 -1.51 12.73 2.31
CA GLN A 58 -2.65 12.51 3.24
C GLN A 58 -3.86 13.43 2.96
N ASP A 59 -3.59 14.66 2.56
CA ASP A 59 -4.63 15.67 2.29
C ASP A 59 -5.35 15.49 0.94
N ASN A 60 -4.78 14.69 0.02
CA ASN A 60 -5.33 14.45 -1.32
C ASN A 60 -5.84 13.02 -1.53
N ASP A 61 -5.47 12.07 -0.68
CA ASP A 61 -5.79 10.66 -0.82
C ASP A 61 -7.30 10.42 -0.81
N GLU A 62 -7.97 11.01 0.18
CA GLU A 62 -9.41 10.88 0.33
C GLU A 62 -10.15 11.47 -0.86
N HIS A 63 -9.66 12.56 -1.44
CA HIS A 63 -10.26 13.19 -2.60
C HIS A 63 -10.08 12.36 -3.86
N VAL A 64 -8.88 11.86 -4.12
CA VAL A 64 -8.58 11.05 -5.32
C VAL A 64 -9.29 9.71 -5.26
N ILE A 65 -9.20 9.00 -4.15
CA ILE A 65 -9.82 7.67 -3.99
C ILE A 65 -11.34 7.78 -3.93
N SER A 66 -11.89 8.87 -3.39
CA SER A 66 -13.32 9.09 -3.32
C SER A 66 -13.94 9.62 -4.63
N GLU A 67 -13.14 10.08 -5.59
CA GLU A 67 -13.66 10.59 -6.86
C GLU A 67 -14.39 9.48 -7.64
N GLY A 68 -15.66 9.73 -7.94
CA GLY A 68 -16.51 8.76 -8.64
C GLY A 68 -17.15 7.69 -7.75
N LEU A 69 -16.88 7.74 -6.44
CA LEU A 69 -17.62 6.98 -5.42
C LEU A 69 -18.68 7.86 -4.75
N PRO A 70 -19.75 7.27 -4.18
CA PRO A 70 -20.61 8.00 -3.25
C PRO A 70 -19.77 8.57 -2.10
N ALA A 71 -20.05 9.83 -1.70
CA ALA A 71 -19.21 10.59 -0.78
C ALA A 71 -18.96 9.92 0.59
N ASP A 72 -19.82 9.00 1.00
CA ASP A 72 -19.73 8.27 2.25
C ASP A 72 -18.96 6.93 2.14
N ILE A 73 -18.76 6.40 0.94
CA ILE A 73 -18.15 5.06 0.74
C ILE A 73 -16.71 5.03 1.25
N PHE A 74 -15.92 6.06 0.96
CA PHE A 74 -14.52 6.08 1.42
C PHE A 74 -14.43 6.15 2.95
N THR A 75 -15.28 6.98 3.57
CA THR A 75 -15.38 7.04 5.03
C THR A 75 -15.74 5.68 5.62
N GLN A 76 -16.72 4.98 5.04
CA GLN A 76 -17.11 3.65 5.47
C GLN A 76 -15.98 2.62 5.29
N ILE A 77 -15.20 2.71 4.20
CA ILE A 77 -14.02 1.85 4.00
C ILE A 77 -13.01 2.08 5.13
N LYS A 78 -12.68 3.34 5.41
CA LYS A 78 -11.72 3.72 6.46
C LYS A 78 -12.18 3.24 7.85
N GLU A 79 -13.43 3.50 8.22
CA GLU A 79 -14.02 3.02 9.47
C GLU A 79 -14.02 1.49 9.55
N GLY A 80 -14.33 0.83 8.44
CA GLY A 80 -14.27 -0.63 8.35
C GLY A 80 -12.85 -1.17 8.56
N ILE A 81 -11.83 -0.52 7.97
CA ILE A 81 -10.42 -0.89 8.16
C ILE A 81 -10.00 -0.71 9.62
N ILE A 82 -10.37 0.42 10.26
CA ILE A 82 -10.09 0.66 11.69
C ILE A 82 -10.67 -0.49 12.55
N ASN A 83 -11.92 -0.88 12.31
CA ASN A 83 -12.53 -1.99 13.02
C ASN A 83 -11.83 -3.33 12.75
N ALA A 84 -11.39 -3.56 11.51
CA ALA A 84 -10.64 -4.77 11.16
C ALA A 84 -9.28 -4.83 11.87
N VAL A 85 -8.53 -3.72 11.87
CA VAL A 85 -7.25 -3.58 12.59
C VAL A 85 -7.44 -3.78 14.08
N ALA A 86 -8.39 -3.08 14.70
CA ALA A 86 -8.70 -3.24 16.12
C ALA A 86 -9.02 -4.71 16.48
N SER A 87 -9.68 -5.43 15.57
CA SER A 87 -10.04 -6.82 15.76
C SER A 87 -8.86 -7.79 15.72
N VAL A 88 -7.67 -7.38 15.33
CA VAL A 88 -6.46 -8.23 15.37
C VAL A 88 -6.18 -8.64 16.81
N HIS A 89 -6.18 -7.68 17.73
CA HIS A 89 -5.94 -7.91 19.16
C HIS A 89 -7.14 -7.57 20.05
N ASP A 90 -8.36 -7.55 19.46
CA ASP A 90 -9.61 -7.27 20.17
C ASP A 90 -9.60 -5.94 20.96
N LEU A 91 -9.04 -4.88 20.33
CA LEU A 91 -8.89 -3.54 20.88
C LEU A 91 -10.15 -2.68 20.66
N ASP A 92 -10.27 -1.58 21.41
CA ASP A 92 -11.24 -0.52 21.11
C ASP A 92 -10.81 0.21 19.81
N PRO A 93 -11.63 0.26 18.76
CA PRO A 93 -11.29 0.99 17.53
C PRO A 93 -10.91 2.46 17.74
N LYS A 94 -11.35 3.07 18.84
CA LYS A 94 -11.07 4.48 19.16
C LYS A 94 -9.61 4.77 19.48
N ILE A 95 -8.83 3.76 19.89
CA ILE A 95 -7.40 3.92 20.16
C ILE A 95 -6.53 3.71 18.91
N ILE A 96 -7.13 3.26 17.81
CA ILE A 96 -6.41 3.02 16.56
C ILE A 96 -6.23 4.33 15.81
N SER A 97 -4.99 4.73 15.59
CA SER A 97 -4.61 5.90 14.82
C SER A 97 -3.96 5.53 13.49
N GLN A 98 -4.27 6.31 12.45
CA GLN A 98 -3.70 6.13 11.12
C GLN A 98 -2.29 6.69 11.05
N ILE A 99 -1.36 5.90 10.54
CA ILE A 99 0.04 6.29 10.31
C ILE A 99 0.29 6.57 8.84
N GLY A 100 -0.19 5.71 7.97
CA GLY A 100 0.00 5.87 6.53
C GLY A 100 -1.09 5.17 5.73
N TYR A 101 -1.27 5.67 4.52
CA TYR A 101 -2.21 5.13 3.53
C TYR A 101 -1.57 5.26 2.16
N HIS A 102 -1.53 4.19 1.37
CA HIS A 102 -0.97 4.26 0.03
C HIS A 102 -1.60 3.22 -0.89
N THR A 103 -1.74 3.60 -2.12
CA THR A 103 -2.14 2.69 -3.19
C THR A 103 -0.90 2.02 -3.77
N GLN A 104 -1.04 0.78 -4.16
CA GLN A 104 0.04 0.00 -4.75
C GLN A 104 -0.43 -0.63 -6.05
N LYS A 105 0.39 -0.52 -7.07
CA LYS A 105 0.25 -1.21 -8.34
C LYS A 105 1.46 -2.12 -8.52
N TRP A 106 1.24 -3.41 -8.69
CA TRP A 106 2.27 -4.43 -8.80
C TRP A 106 2.18 -5.07 -10.17
N GLU A 107 3.17 -4.84 -11.00
CA GLU A 107 3.26 -5.39 -12.35
C GLU A 107 4.06 -6.71 -12.35
N PRO A 108 4.04 -7.51 -13.44
CA PRO A 108 4.88 -8.70 -13.55
C PRO A 108 6.35 -8.39 -13.27
N GLY A 109 6.98 -9.20 -12.42
CA GLY A 109 8.33 -8.99 -11.91
C GLY A 109 8.38 -8.32 -10.54
N ALA A 110 7.28 -7.71 -10.06
CA ALA A 110 7.21 -7.11 -8.74
C ALA A 110 7.08 -8.18 -7.64
N TYR A 111 7.71 -7.92 -6.49
CA TYR A 111 7.62 -8.74 -5.28
C TYR A 111 8.01 -7.90 -4.07
N ALA A 112 7.73 -8.35 -2.85
CA ALA A 112 8.29 -7.80 -1.63
C ALA A 112 9.08 -8.88 -0.90
N ARG A 113 10.32 -8.59 -0.54
CA ARG A 113 11.16 -9.50 0.26
C ARG A 113 10.54 -9.70 1.64
N ILE A 114 10.94 -10.79 2.28
CA ILE A 114 10.55 -11.04 3.67
C ILE A 114 10.98 -9.88 4.57
N HIS A 115 10.04 -9.34 5.32
CA HIS A 115 10.24 -8.19 6.20
C HIS A 115 9.20 -8.14 7.31
N SER A 116 9.43 -7.28 8.28
CA SER A 116 8.43 -6.76 9.19
C SER A 116 8.21 -5.27 8.91
N ASP A 117 7.03 -4.75 9.21
CA ASP A 117 6.71 -3.34 8.91
C ASP A 117 7.37 -2.36 9.88
N ASN A 118 7.61 -2.76 11.12
CA ASN A 118 8.04 -1.85 12.19
C ASN A 118 9.37 -2.20 12.85
N THR A 119 9.98 -3.31 12.50
CA THR A 119 11.28 -3.74 13.03
C THR A 119 12.26 -4.07 11.91
N ASP A 120 13.54 -4.12 12.23
CA ASP A 120 14.55 -4.71 11.38
C ASP A 120 14.52 -6.25 11.44
N GLU A 121 15.37 -6.90 10.69
CA GLU A 121 15.50 -8.37 10.63
C GLU A 121 15.93 -9.03 11.94
N HIS A 122 16.37 -8.23 12.94
CA HIS A 122 16.76 -8.67 14.27
C HIS A 122 15.72 -8.34 15.35
N GLY A 123 14.57 -7.75 14.94
CA GLY A 123 13.51 -7.33 15.86
C GLY A 123 13.77 -6.00 16.57
N ASN A 124 14.83 -5.25 16.19
CA ASN A 124 15.02 -3.89 16.71
C ASN A 124 14.07 -2.91 16.02
N SER A 125 13.84 -1.77 16.64
CA SER A 125 13.02 -0.71 16.04
C SER A 125 13.53 -0.32 14.65
N GLY A 126 12.68 -0.47 13.63
CA GLY A 126 12.94 -0.08 12.26
C GLY A 126 12.65 1.40 11.98
N ALA A 127 12.74 1.79 10.73
CA ALA A 127 12.43 3.16 10.29
C ALA A 127 10.95 3.55 10.49
N PHE A 128 10.05 2.56 10.48
CA PHE A 128 8.60 2.75 10.58
C PHE A 128 8.03 2.18 11.88
N THR A 129 8.65 2.49 13.02
CA THR A 129 8.31 1.94 14.35
C THR A 129 6.84 2.04 14.72
N ARG A 130 6.12 3.00 14.15
CA ARG A 130 4.68 3.21 14.38
C ARG A 130 3.77 2.41 13.46
N SER A 131 4.29 1.70 12.46
CA SER A 131 3.51 0.78 11.62
C SER A 131 3.28 -0.54 12.36
N ARG A 132 2.56 -0.48 13.49
CA ARG A 132 2.31 -1.65 14.32
C ARG A 132 1.35 -2.63 13.65
N TYR A 133 0.33 -2.12 13.00
CA TYR A 133 -0.62 -2.91 12.25
C TYR A 133 -0.57 -2.53 10.79
N ALA A 134 -0.70 -3.51 9.93
CA ALA A 134 -0.91 -3.33 8.50
C ALA A 134 -2.28 -3.84 8.10
N ALA A 135 -2.89 -3.18 7.12
CA ALA A 135 -4.12 -3.64 6.50
C ALA A 135 -4.05 -3.42 4.98
N PHE A 136 -4.25 -4.48 4.21
CA PHE A 136 -4.22 -4.47 2.75
C PHE A 136 -5.58 -4.84 2.19
N LEU A 137 -6.19 -3.87 1.50
CA LEU A 137 -7.43 -4.06 0.75
C LEU A 137 -7.08 -4.40 -0.70
N TYR A 138 -7.48 -5.58 -1.17
CA TYR A 138 -7.22 -6.06 -2.52
C TYR A 138 -8.34 -5.63 -3.47
N LEU A 139 -7.96 -4.94 -4.54
CA LEU A 139 -8.93 -4.35 -5.46
C LEU A 139 -9.22 -5.25 -6.67
N ASN A 140 -8.39 -6.27 -6.91
CA ASN A 140 -8.58 -7.22 -7.99
C ASN A 140 -7.96 -8.59 -7.67
N GLU A 141 -8.18 -9.58 -8.53
CA GLU A 141 -7.65 -10.93 -8.38
C GLU A 141 -7.19 -11.56 -9.72
N ASN A 142 -7.23 -10.79 -10.81
CA ASN A 142 -6.87 -11.25 -12.15
C ASN A 142 -5.36 -11.15 -12.42
N PHE A 143 -4.57 -11.76 -11.56
CA PHE A 143 -3.12 -11.87 -11.66
C PHE A 143 -2.65 -13.22 -11.12
N GLU A 144 -1.42 -13.61 -11.44
CA GLU A 144 -0.79 -14.82 -10.92
C GLU A 144 0.43 -14.47 -10.05
N GLY A 145 0.66 -15.26 -9.00
CA GLY A 145 1.61 -14.94 -7.94
C GLY A 145 1.02 -13.95 -6.94
N GLY A 146 1.84 -13.09 -6.35
CA GLY A 146 1.41 -12.02 -5.47
C GLY A 146 0.71 -12.48 -4.18
N LEU A 147 1.01 -13.68 -3.70
CA LEU A 147 0.50 -14.18 -2.44
C LEU A 147 1.10 -13.37 -1.29
N LEU A 148 0.31 -13.07 -0.27
CA LEU A 148 0.82 -12.59 1.01
C LEU A 148 1.18 -13.81 1.85
N GLN A 149 2.47 -13.99 2.12
CA GLN A 149 2.99 -15.14 2.86
C GLN A 149 3.58 -14.73 4.21
N PHE A 150 3.35 -15.59 5.20
CA PHE A 150 3.92 -15.51 6.54
C PHE A 150 4.67 -16.84 6.77
N PRO A 151 5.96 -16.93 6.39
CA PRO A 151 6.68 -18.19 6.38
C PRO A 151 6.77 -18.87 7.75
N GLU A 152 6.95 -18.12 8.84
CA GLU A 152 7.04 -18.68 10.20
C GLU A 152 5.72 -19.29 10.68
N GLN A 153 4.58 -18.79 10.16
CA GLN A 153 3.25 -19.32 10.46
C GLN A 153 2.79 -20.39 9.44
N GLU A 154 3.64 -20.73 8.45
CA GLU A 154 3.30 -21.61 7.33
C GLU A 154 2.00 -21.19 6.63
N LEU A 155 1.74 -19.88 6.59
CA LEU A 155 0.50 -19.31 6.09
C LEU A 155 0.72 -18.60 4.75
N SER A 156 -0.18 -18.89 3.80
CA SER A 156 -0.20 -18.24 2.49
C SER A 156 -1.61 -17.77 2.19
N ILE A 157 -1.77 -16.46 1.98
CA ILE A 157 -3.05 -15.82 1.67
C ILE A 157 -3.07 -15.51 0.17
N LYS A 158 -4.00 -16.13 -0.56
CA LYS A 158 -4.27 -15.77 -1.95
C LYS A 158 -5.24 -14.59 -1.98
N PRO A 159 -4.82 -13.43 -2.53
CA PRO A 159 -5.71 -12.28 -2.66
C PRO A 159 -6.97 -12.60 -3.48
N LYS A 160 -8.10 -12.04 -3.04
CA LYS A 160 -9.38 -12.04 -3.77
C LYS A 160 -9.88 -10.61 -3.87
N VAL A 161 -10.65 -10.33 -4.92
CA VAL A 161 -11.26 -9.01 -5.09
C VAL A 161 -12.12 -8.65 -3.88
N GLY A 162 -11.94 -7.43 -3.36
CA GLY A 162 -12.67 -6.93 -2.20
C GLY A 162 -12.26 -7.54 -0.85
N MET A 163 -11.22 -8.36 -0.79
CA MET A 163 -10.70 -8.93 0.45
C MET A 163 -9.84 -7.90 1.21
N LEU A 164 -9.96 -7.88 2.53
CA LEU A 164 -9.07 -7.14 3.42
C LEU A 164 -8.30 -8.13 4.30
N ALA A 165 -6.97 -8.02 4.32
CA ALA A 165 -6.11 -8.68 5.30
C ALA A 165 -5.60 -7.64 6.29
N ALA A 166 -5.74 -7.89 7.59
CA ALA A 166 -5.18 -7.04 8.65
C ALA A 166 -4.38 -7.88 9.64
N PHE A 167 -3.22 -7.38 10.05
CA PHE A 167 -2.31 -8.13 10.90
C PHE A 167 -1.38 -7.22 11.71
N ASP A 168 -0.80 -7.77 12.78
CA ASP A 168 0.31 -7.16 13.50
C ASP A 168 1.57 -7.25 12.62
N GLY A 169 2.12 -6.10 12.23
CA GLY A 169 3.27 -5.96 11.32
C GLY A 169 4.62 -6.15 12.02
N GLY A 170 4.65 -6.63 13.26
CA GLY A 170 5.86 -6.82 14.04
C GLY A 170 6.70 -8.03 13.63
N PHE A 171 7.86 -8.17 14.28
CA PHE A 171 8.87 -9.19 14.00
C PHE A 171 8.33 -10.62 14.01
N ASN A 172 7.33 -10.92 14.85
CA ASN A 172 6.73 -12.26 14.92
C ASN A 172 5.85 -12.59 13.71
N ASN A 173 5.59 -11.63 12.83
CA ASN A 173 4.77 -11.78 11.64
C ASN A 173 5.55 -11.30 10.41
N MET A 174 6.80 -11.75 10.29
CA MET A 174 7.61 -11.54 9.09
C MET A 174 6.85 -12.05 7.88
N HIS A 175 6.72 -11.20 6.88
CA HIS A 175 5.89 -11.50 5.71
C HIS A 175 6.53 -11.04 4.41
N GLU A 176 6.04 -11.60 3.32
CA GLU A 176 6.48 -11.29 1.97
C GLU A 176 5.32 -11.24 0.98
N VAL A 177 5.53 -10.63 -0.16
CA VAL A 177 4.67 -10.77 -1.33
C VAL A 177 5.43 -11.55 -2.38
N THR A 178 4.90 -12.71 -2.78
CA THR A 178 5.54 -13.53 -3.80
C THR A 178 5.53 -12.84 -5.16
N LEU A 179 6.45 -13.23 -6.03
CA LEU A 179 6.61 -12.67 -7.38
C LEU A 179 5.27 -12.66 -8.13
N ILE A 180 4.91 -11.50 -8.70
CA ILE A 180 3.85 -11.39 -9.69
C ILE A 180 4.37 -11.94 -11.01
N THR A 181 3.74 -12.97 -11.55
CA THR A 181 4.17 -13.63 -12.79
C THR A 181 3.36 -13.20 -14.00
N SER A 182 2.11 -12.81 -13.81
CA SER A 182 1.25 -12.25 -14.86
C SER A 182 0.12 -11.40 -14.27
N GLY A 183 -0.46 -10.53 -15.09
CA GLY A 183 -1.50 -9.59 -14.68
C GLY A 183 -0.94 -8.43 -13.85
N VAL A 184 -1.83 -7.62 -13.28
CA VAL A 184 -1.49 -6.48 -12.43
C VAL A 184 -2.27 -6.59 -11.13
N ARG A 185 -1.60 -6.48 -9.99
CA ARG A 185 -2.21 -6.49 -8.66
C ARG A 185 -2.36 -5.07 -8.14
N TYR A 186 -3.58 -4.69 -7.77
CA TYR A 186 -3.90 -3.41 -7.13
C TYR A 186 -4.29 -3.62 -5.68
N THR A 187 -3.68 -2.83 -4.78
CA THR A 187 -4.02 -2.82 -3.37
C THR A 187 -4.08 -1.39 -2.82
N ILE A 188 -4.86 -1.22 -1.78
CA ILE A 188 -4.75 -0.10 -0.86
C ILE A 188 -4.12 -0.65 0.42
N GLY A 189 -2.88 -0.22 0.71
CA GLY A 189 -2.17 -0.52 1.93
C GLY A 189 -2.36 0.60 2.96
N SER A 190 -2.48 0.23 4.21
CA SER A 190 -2.61 1.19 5.30
C SER A 190 -1.90 0.70 6.56
N PHE A 191 -1.31 1.63 7.29
CA PHE A 191 -0.57 1.36 8.51
C PHE A 191 -1.16 2.10 9.69
N TRP A 192 -1.17 1.44 10.85
CA TRP A 192 -1.92 1.85 12.01
C TRP A 192 -1.12 1.62 13.29
N ASP A 193 -1.42 2.42 14.31
CA ASP A 193 -0.83 2.33 15.64
C ASP A 193 -1.94 2.40 16.71
N ASP A 194 -1.75 1.72 17.83
CA ASP A 194 -2.64 1.74 18.99
C ASP A 194 -2.03 2.50 20.18
N ARG A 195 -0.85 3.10 20.00
CA ARG A 195 -0.20 3.93 21.01
C ARG A 195 -0.81 5.33 21.00
N GLU A 196 -0.94 5.92 22.18
CA GLU A 196 -1.42 7.30 22.31
C GLU A 196 -0.52 8.27 21.52
N GLU A 197 -1.15 9.31 20.93
CA GLU A 197 -0.46 10.34 20.14
C GLU A 197 0.71 10.99 20.88
N ASP A 198 0.62 11.07 22.22
CA ASP A 198 1.62 11.64 23.11
C ASP A 198 2.87 10.76 23.32
N ALA A 199 2.99 9.62 22.65
CA ALA A 199 4.19 8.77 22.74
C ALA A 199 5.48 9.48 22.26
N TYR A 200 5.36 10.57 21.50
CA TYR A 200 6.48 11.41 21.08
C TYR A 200 6.35 12.85 21.61
N PRO A 201 7.42 13.44 22.16
CA PRO A 201 7.44 14.85 22.53
C PRO A 201 7.06 15.76 21.36
N GLN A 202 6.34 16.87 21.64
CA GLN A 202 5.90 17.82 20.62
C GLN A 202 7.08 18.32 19.75
N GLU A 203 8.23 18.59 20.39
CA GLU A 203 9.44 19.04 19.71
C GLU A 203 9.94 18.03 18.65
N LEU A 204 9.81 16.73 18.92
CA LEU A 204 10.18 15.69 17.98
C LEU A 204 9.20 15.62 16.81
N ARG A 205 7.89 15.81 17.08
CA ARG A 205 6.84 15.86 16.07
C ARG A 205 7.02 17.06 15.15
N ASP A 206 7.35 18.24 15.72
CA ASP A 206 7.60 19.47 14.96
C ASP A 206 8.87 19.36 14.09
N ALA A 207 9.93 18.75 14.63
CA ALA A 207 11.15 18.48 13.88
C ALA A 207 10.90 17.52 12.71
N TRP A 208 10.13 16.46 12.94
CA TRP A 208 9.72 15.51 11.89
C TRP A 208 8.84 16.16 10.83
N ALA A 209 7.89 16.99 11.22
CA ALA A 209 7.04 17.72 10.27
C ALA A 209 7.87 18.66 9.38
N ALA A 210 8.89 19.33 9.95
CA ALA A 210 9.81 20.17 9.21
C ALA A 210 10.69 19.37 8.23
N GLU A 211 11.25 18.25 8.68
CA GLU A 211 12.06 17.34 7.85
C GLU A 211 11.22 16.73 6.71
N MET A 212 9.99 16.28 7.02
CA MET A 212 9.07 15.76 6.01
C MET A 212 8.67 16.80 4.98
N LYS A 213 8.51 18.07 5.39
CA LYS A 213 8.22 19.17 4.47
C LYS A 213 9.39 19.40 3.50
N GLU A 214 10.62 19.36 4.00
CA GLU A 214 11.81 19.50 3.15
C GLU A 214 11.97 18.30 2.20
N THR A 215 11.77 17.10 2.73
CA THR A 215 11.82 15.86 1.93
C THR A 215 10.76 15.86 0.83
N ARG A 216 9.52 16.25 1.14
CA ARG A 216 8.45 16.38 0.15
C ARG A 216 8.79 17.39 -0.94
N ALA A 217 9.36 18.55 -0.58
CA ALA A 217 9.76 19.54 -1.56
C ALA A 217 10.85 19.00 -2.52
N LYS A 218 11.82 18.23 -2.00
CA LYS A 218 12.82 17.55 -2.83
C LYS A 218 12.18 16.49 -3.73
N GLN A 219 11.30 15.67 -3.19
CA GLN A 219 10.58 14.65 -3.94
C GLN A 219 9.69 15.24 -5.04
N GLU A 220 9.07 16.40 -4.82
CA GLU A 220 8.30 17.10 -5.85
C GLU A 220 9.17 17.53 -7.03
N VAL A 221 10.37 18.04 -6.76
CA VAL A 221 11.34 18.41 -7.79
C VAL A 221 11.78 17.17 -8.58
N GLU A 222 12.23 16.13 -7.88
CA GLU A 222 12.62 14.85 -8.49
C GLU A 222 11.47 14.23 -9.30
N ARG A 223 10.26 14.29 -8.78
CA ARG A 223 9.06 13.82 -9.46
C ARG A 223 8.78 14.59 -10.75
N ALA A 224 8.95 15.91 -10.73
CA ALA A 224 8.78 16.73 -11.94
C ALA A 224 9.83 16.38 -13.00
N GLU A 225 11.10 16.20 -12.62
CA GLU A 225 12.17 15.74 -13.50
C GLU A 225 11.87 14.36 -14.09
N TRP A 226 11.40 13.44 -13.27
CA TRP A 226 10.99 12.09 -13.70
C TRP A 226 9.83 12.11 -14.70
N GLN A 227 8.80 12.92 -14.45
CA GLN A 227 7.69 13.05 -15.38
C GLN A 227 8.16 13.57 -16.76
N GLU A 228 9.12 14.47 -16.78
CA GLU A 228 9.72 14.95 -18.04
C GLU A 228 10.52 13.85 -18.75
N LEU A 229 11.24 13.01 -18.02
CA LEU A 229 11.97 11.88 -18.60
C LEU A 229 11.01 10.82 -19.17
N LEU A 230 9.95 10.49 -18.43
CA LEU A 230 8.92 9.55 -18.89
C LEU A 230 8.21 10.04 -20.16
N LYS A 231 7.88 11.34 -20.23
CA LYS A 231 7.32 11.96 -21.46
C LYS A 231 8.26 11.88 -22.65
N LYS A 232 9.56 11.88 -22.41
CA LYS A 232 10.62 11.72 -23.42
C LYS A 232 10.88 10.25 -23.76
N GLY A 233 10.13 9.28 -23.20
CA GLY A 233 10.28 7.86 -23.49
C GLY A 233 11.39 7.16 -22.70
N TYR A 234 11.86 7.74 -21.60
CA TYR A 234 12.80 7.06 -20.71
C TYR A 234 12.06 6.12 -19.76
N LYS A 235 12.71 5.03 -19.39
CA LYS A 235 12.28 4.06 -18.37
C LYS A 235 13.42 3.82 -17.38
N ILE A 236 13.08 3.27 -16.22
CA ILE A 236 14.06 2.83 -15.22
C ILE A 236 14.05 1.31 -15.19
N ASP A 237 15.23 0.71 -15.12
CA ASP A 237 15.37 -0.72 -14.85
C ASP A 237 15.34 -1.05 -13.34
N GLN A 238 15.43 -2.34 -13.04
CA GLN A 238 15.43 -2.86 -11.66
C GLN A 238 16.63 -2.39 -10.81
N ASP A 239 17.71 -1.96 -11.46
CA ASP A 239 18.92 -1.47 -10.81
C ASP A 239 18.92 0.07 -10.66
N GLY A 240 17.84 0.74 -11.07
CA GLY A 240 17.70 2.19 -11.01
C GLY A 240 18.35 2.92 -12.20
N ASN A 241 18.81 2.21 -13.24
CA ASN A 241 19.40 2.82 -14.41
C ASN A 241 18.31 3.37 -15.34
N VAL A 242 18.56 4.58 -15.85
CA VAL A 242 17.67 5.26 -16.80
C VAL A 242 18.04 4.87 -18.20
N TYR A 243 17.11 4.34 -18.98
CA TYR A 243 17.31 4.04 -20.39
C TYR A 243 16.19 4.60 -21.25
N HIS A 244 16.53 4.91 -22.52
CA HIS A 244 15.55 5.40 -23.48
C HIS A 244 14.89 4.22 -24.18
N PHE A 245 13.56 4.11 -24.06
CA PHE A 245 12.80 3.10 -24.77
C PHE A 245 12.57 3.58 -26.22
N LYS A 246 13.40 3.11 -27.16
CA LYS A 246 13.06 3.19 -28.58
C LYS A 246 12.05 2.08 -28.86
N GLN A 247 10.84 2.44 -29.24
CA GLN A 247 10.00 1.49 -29.98
C GLN A 247 10.74 1.17 -31.27
N ASP A 248 11.23 -0.06 -31.42
CA ASP A 248 11.60 -0.58 -32.71
C ASP A 248 10.30 -0.65 -33.53
N VAL A 249 10.10 0.34 -34.36
CA VAL A 249 9.09 0.27 -35.41
C VAL A 249 9.64 -0.77 -36.38
N ASP A 250 9.10 -1.99 -36.29
CA ASP A 250 9.36 -3.03 -37.28
C ASP A 250 9.07 -2.44 -38.66
N GLN A 251 10.13 -2.14 -39.39
CA GLN A 251 10.09 -1.98 -40.84
C GLN A 251 10.00 -3.41 -41.39
N HIS A 252 8.82 -3.90 -41.59
CA HIS A 252 8.57 -4.97 -42.53
C HIS A 252 8.04 -4.32 -43.81
N ASP A 253 8.96 -4.16 -44.77
CA ASP A 253 8.66 -4.09 -46.20
C ASP A 253 8.30 -5.49 -46.75
#